data_bdc9de8475e3b73d5b407c486e4d2bf8
#
_entry.id   bdc9de8475e3b73d5b407c486e4d2bf8
#
_cell.length_a   1.000
_cell.length_b   1.000
_cell.length_c   1.000
_cell.angle_alpha   90.00
_cell.angle_beta   90.00
_cell.angle_gamma   90.00
#
_symmetry.space_group_name_H-M   'P 1'
#
loop_
_entity.id
_entity.type
_entity.pdbx_description
1 polymer ?
#
loop_
_entity_poly.entity_id
_entity_poly.type
_entity_poly.pdbx_seq_one_letter_code
_entity_poly.pdbx_strand_id
1 'polypeptide(L)'
;MCIRDRLSQHISFLRDVFRVYKGFDTPHIDTLELMVERLYQKWNITDRTDFAGMQPTDYPILSDLYDAIQESYDHYDAASLYPQEMLRDLLLGLHSMCRGADARFFNGHTNIDRSKFLVFCVKGLDNMAENLRNTLLFSLLSYMSDQLLTLGNSVAAIDELYLWLSDPTVITYIRNALKRVRKKESALFLASQNLEDFSQPGIRELTRPLFSIPVHQFIFNGGNVDKKFFMDNLQLEESEYALIRDPQRGSCLYKCGNERYLLQVQAPEYKQAIFGTAGGR
;
A
#
# COMPACT_ATOMS: atom_id res chain seq x y z
N MET A 1 5.15 12.21 -10.53
CA MET A 1 5.57 11.37 -9.38
C MET A 1 6.82 11.96 -8.78
N CYS A 2 6.76 12.41 -7.53
CA CYS A 2 7.93 13.06 -6.90
C CYS A 2 8.91 12.01 -6.39
N ILE A 3 10.16 12.14 -6.81
CA ILE A 3 11.30 11.39 -6.27
C ILE A 3 11.75 12.12 -5.01
N ARG A 4 11.84 11.44 -3.85
CA ARG A 4 12.20 12.12 -2.60
C ARG A 4 13.65 11.93 -2.18
N ASP A 5 14.24 10.74 -2.39
CA ASP A 5 15.56 10.43 -1.86
C ASP A 5 16.52 9.76 -2.84
N ARG A 6 16.06 8.86 -3.70
CA ARG A 6 16.91 8.14 -4.66
C ARG A 6 16.12 7.75 -5.90
N LEU A 7 16.64 8.09 -7.05
CA LEU A 7 16.07 7.73 -8.35
C LEU A 7 15.86 6.21 -8.48
N SER A 8 16.83 5.40 -8.08
CA SER A 8 16.76 3.94 -8.13
C SER A 8 15.60 3.34 -7.32
N GLN A 9 15.30 3.90 -6.13
CA GLN A 9 14.15 3.45 -5.33
C GLN A 9 12.83 3.82 -5.99
N HIS A 10 12.77 4.98 -6.61
CA HIS A 10 11.59 5.42 -7.32
C HIS A 10 11.33 4.58 -8.59
N ILE A 11 12.37 4.24 -9.35
CA ILE A 11 12.26 3.34 -10.50
C ILE A 11 11.78 1.95 -10.04
N SER A 12 12.33 1.42 -8.95
CA SER A 12 11.88 0.15 -8.38
C SER A 12 10.39 0.20 -7.98
N PHE A 13 9.93 1.31 -7.39
CA PHE A 13 8.51 1.51 -7.09
C PHE A 13 7.65 1.51 -8.37
N LEU A 14 8.08 2.18 -9.43
CA LEU A 14 7.36 2.20 -10.70
C LEU A 14 7.24 0.80 -11.32
N ARG A 15 8.30 0.00 -11.27
CA ARG A 15 8.28 -1.41 -11.70
C ARG A 15 7.16 -2.19 -11.01
N ASP A 16 7.04 -2.03 -9.68
CA ASP A 16 6.00 -2.71 -8.90
C ASP A 16 4.59 -2.17 -9.24
N VAL A 17 4.44 -0.86 -9.45
CA VAL A 17 3.17 -0.26 -9.92
C VAL A 17 2.72 -0.89 -11.24
N PHE A 18 3.61 -1.02 -12.22
CA PHE A 18 3.27 -1.60 -13.53
C PHE A 18 2.95 -3.09 -13.43
N ARG A 19 3.64 -3.85 -12.54
CA ARG A 19 3.30 -5.23 -12.26
C ARG A 19 1.90 -5.39 -11.67
N VAL A 20 1.58 -4.60 -10.65
CA VAL A 20 0.28 -4.64 -9.97
C VAL A 20 -0.83 -4.23 -10.94
N TYR A 21 -0.60 -3.22 -11.77
CA TYR A 21 -1.61 -2.69 -12.69
C TYR A 21 -1.94 -3.63 -13.85
N LYS A 22 -0.93 -4.24 -14.49
CA LYS A 22 -1.11 -5.03 -15.72
C LYS A 22 -0.63 -6.48 -15.63
N GLY A 23 0.07 -6.85 -14.57
CA GLY A 23 0.67 -8.18 -14.48
C GLY A 23 1.79 -8.40 -15.50
N PHE A 24 2.46 -7.35 -15.93
CA PHE A 24 3.58 -7.45 -16.87
C PHE A 24 4.65 -8.41 -16.36
N ASP A 25 5.14 -9.24 -17.24
CA ASP A 25 6.26 -10.15 -16.99
C ASP A 25 7.60 -9.42 -16.91
N THR A 26 8.66 -10.15 -16.59
CA THR A 26 9.99 -9.57 -16.39
C THR A 26 10.51 -8.83 -17.63
N PRO A 27 10.43 -9.36 -18.88
CA PRO A 27 10.90 -8.66 -20.06
C PRO A 27 10.19 -7.30 -20.31
N HIS A 28 8.87 -7.24 -20.09
CA HIS A 28 8.12 -5.98 -20.20
C HIS A 28 8.57 -4.97 -19.13
N ILE A 29 8.75 -5.42 -17.89
CA ILE A 29 9.18 -4.56 -16.79
C ILE A 29 10.61 -4.05 -17.02
N ASP A 30 11.52 -4.87 -17.50
CA ASP A 30 12.90 -4.47 -17.76
C ASP A 30 12.95 -3.46 -18.94
N THR A 31 12.10 -3.63 -19.95
CA THR A 31 11.96 -2.65 -21.04
C THR A 31 11.37 -1.34 -20.54
N LEU A 32 10.35 -1.39 -19.68
CA LEU A 32 9.79 -0.19 -19.05
C LEU A 32 10.83 0.55 -18.19
N GLU A 33 11.65 -0.17 -17.44
CA GLU A 33 12.75 0.43 -16.66
C GLU A 33 13.69 1.23 -17.56
N LEU A 34 14.12 0.65 -18.68
CA LEU A 34 14.96 1.34 -19.66
C LEU A 34 14.27 2.61 -20.22
N MET A 35 12.96 2.55 -20.48
CA MET A 35 12.20 3.73 -20.96
C MET A 35 12.09 4.81 -19.89
N VAL A 36 11.85 4.43 -18.63
CA VAL A 36 11.80 5.34 -17.49
C VAL A 36 13.17 6.01 -17.26
N GLU A 37 14.27 5.25 -17.30
CA GLU A 37 15.61 5.79 -17.16
C GLU A 37 15.95 6.81 -18.26
N ARG A 38 15.63 6.49 -19.50
CA ARG A 38 15.83 7.41 -20.65
C ARG A 38 15.00 8.68 -20.49
N LEU A 39 13.74 8.55 -20.04
CA LEU A 39 12.88 9.70 -19.79
C LEU A 39 13.48 10.61 -18.72
N TYR A 40 13.93 10.07 -17.58
CA TYR A 40 14.56 10.87 -16.54
C TYR A 40 15.86 11.53 -17.02
N GLN A 41 16.68 10.84 -17.81
CA GLN A 41 17.88 11.43 -18.41
C GLN A 41 17.52 12.61 -19.34
N LYS A 42 16.46 12.49 -20.17
CA LYS A 42 15.95 13.57 -21.04
C LYS A 42 15.50 14.80 -20.22
N TRP A 43 15.03 14.57 -18.97
CA TRP A 43 14.63 15.62 -18.03
C TRP A 43 15.79 16.08 -17.11
N ASN A 44 17.02 15.66 -17.39
CA ASN A 44 18.23 15.93 -16.57
C ASN A 44 18.10 15.46 -15.11
N ILE A 45 17.28 14.43 -14.85
CA ILE A 45 17.13 13.81 -13.53
C ILE A 45 18.02 12.58 -13.46
N THR A 46 18.99 12.60 -12.53
CA THR A 46 19.99 11.55 -12.33
C THR A 46 20.13 11.23 -10.84
N ASP A 47 20.92 10.21 -10.49
CA ASP A 47 21.24 9.89 -9.09
C ASP A 47 21.97 11.03 -8.34
N ARG A 48 22.49 12.02 -9.06
CA ARG A 48 23.16 13.20 -8.48
C ARG A 48 22.25 14.41 -8.36
N THR A 49 20.99 14.29 -8.80
CA THR A 49 20.04 15.39 -8.74
C THR A 49 19.68 15.67 -7.28
N ASP A 50 19.78 16.95 -6.88
CA ASP A 50 19.22 17.41 -5.62
C ASP A 50 17.71 17.60 -5.76
N PHE A 51 16.97 16.73 -5.10
CA PHE A 51 15.49 16.78 -5.10
C PHE A 51 14.92 17.79 -4.10
N ALA A 52 15.77 18.39 -3.24
CA ALA A 52 15.34 19.42 -2.30
C ALA A 52 14.94 20.68 -3.07
N GLY A 53 13.69 21.07 -2.97
CA GLY A 53 13.17 22.27 -3.65
C GLY A 53 12.56 22.06 -5.01
N MET A 54 12.66 20.88 -5.61
CA MET A 54 11.93 20.55 -6.83
C MET A 54 10.42 20.57 -6.60
N GLN A 55 9.70 21.15 -7.54
CA GLN A 55 8.25 21.18 -7.52
C GLN A 55 7.67 19.95 -8.23
N PRO A 56 6.41 19.56 -7.97
CA PRO A 56 5.79 18.45 -8.69
C PRO A 56 5.84 18.58 -10.22
N THR A 57 5.84 19.79 -10.74
CA THR A 57 5.92 20.11 -12.19
C THR A 57 7.30 19.89 -12.79
N ASP A 58 8.33 19.73 -11.97
CA ASP A 58 9.70 19.49 -12.44
C ASP A 58 9.95 17.99 -12.75
N TYR A 59 8.93 17.15 -12.57
CA TYR A 59 9.00 15.71 -12.84
C TYR A 59 8.13 15.33 -14.03
N PRO A 60 8.56 14.36 -14.87
CA PRO A 60 7.71 13.81 -15.90
C PRO A 60 6.48 13.13 -15.29
N ILE A 61 5.40 13.10 -16.05
CA ILE A 61 4.18 12.38 -15.75
C ILE A 61 4.05 11.12 -16.63
N LEU A 62 3.03 10.31 -16.42
CA LEU A 62 2.89 9.05 -17.17
C LEU A 62 2.63 9.25 -18.65
N SER A 63 2.00 10.36 -19.05
CA SER A 63 1.86 10.68 -20.48
C SER A 63 3.21 10.97 -21.16
N ASP A 64 4.17 11.55 -20.43
CA ASP A 64 5.52 11.76 -20.98
C ASP A 64 6.25 10.43 -21.19
N LEU A 65 6.04 9.45 -20.29
CA LEU A 65 6.55 8.10 -20.48
C LEU A 65 5.90 7.42 -21.69
N TYR A 66 4.58 7.56 -21.84
CA TYR A 66 3.86 7.01 -22.98
C TYR A 66 4.37 7.59 -24.30
N ASP A 67 4.57 8.90 -24.36
CA ASP A 67 5.10 9.58 -25.55
C ASP A 67 6.55 9.16 -25.85
N ALA A 68 7.38 8.95 -24.84
CA ALA A 68 8.74 8.44 -25.03
C ALA A 68 8.76 7.00 -25.58
N ILE A 69 7.83 6.15 -25.15
CA ILE A 69 7.66 4.80 -25.71
C ILE A 69 7.17 4.88 -27.14
N GLN A 70 6.20 5.75 -27.43
CA GLN A 70 5.67 5.96 -28.79
C GLN A 70 6.77 6.48 -29.74
N GLU A 71 7.56 7.46 -29.31
CA GLU A 71 8.70 7.98 -30.07
C GLU A 71 9.71 6.86 -30.39
N SER A 72 10.01 5.98 -29.40
CA SER A 72 10.89 4.84 -29.58
C SER A 72 10.31 3.75 -30.50
N TYR A 73 8.97 3.60 -30.54
CA TYR A 73 8.30 2.69 -31.45
C TYR A 73 8.33 3.22 -32.90
N ASP A 74 8.05 4.50 -33.09
CA ASP A 74 7.97 5.13 -34.42
C ASP A 74 9.37 5.24 -35.08
N HIS A 75 10.42 5.39 -34.26
CA HIS A 75 11.82 5.47 -34.70
C HIS A 75 12.63 4.25 -34.24
N TYR A 76 12.02 3.05 -34.30
CA TYR A 76 12.65 1.84 -33.82
C TYR A 76 13.98 1.53 -34.51
N ASP A 77 15.00 1.24 -33.69
CA ASP A 77 16.29 0.76 -34.13
C ASP A 77 16.43 -0.74 -33.83
N ALA A 78 16.72 -1.54 -34.85
CA ALA A 78 16.94 -2.98 -34.72
C ALA A 78 18.15 -3.37 -33.83
N ALA A 79 19.04 -2.43 -33.53
CA ALA A 79 20.13 -2.60 -32.57
C ALA A 79 19.67 -2.41 -31.11
N SER A 80 18.40 -2.08 -30.85
CA SER A 80 17.85 -1.95 -29.50
C SER A 80 17.88 -3.27 -28.73
N LEU A 81 17.98 -3.18 -27.39
CA LEU A 81 17.98 -4.36 -26.49
C LEU A 81 16.62 -5.08 -26.40
N TYR A 82 15.58 -4.53 -27.01
CA TYR A 82 14.20 -5.04 -26.99
C TYR A 82 13.62 -5.04 -28.41
N PRO A 83 12.72 -5.97 -28.74
CA PRO A 83 12.04 -6.01 -30.03
C PRO A 83 10.96 -4.91 -30.13
N GLN A 84 10.63 -4.49 -31.35
CA GLN A 84 9.60 -3.46 -31.58
C GLN A 84 8.22 -3.86 -31.06
N GLU A 85 7.88 -5.14 -31.12
CA GLU A 85 6.62 -5.69 -30.59
C GLU A 85 6.47 -5.42 -29.10
N MET A 86 7.58 -5.45 -28.33
CA MET A 86 7.58 -5.14 -26.90
C MET A 86 7.08 -3.72 -26.64
N LEU A 87 7.53 -2.74 -27.42
CA LEU A 87 7.06 -1.36 -27.30
C LEU A 87 5.58 -1.22 -27.62
N ARG A 88 5.09 -1.97 -28.61
CA ARG A 88 3.67 -2.01 -28.96
C ARG A 88 2.82 -2.57 -27.83
N ASP A 89 3.28 -3.66 -27.20
CA ASP A 89 2.60 -4.30 -26.07
C ASP A 89 2.56 -3.36 -24.85
N LEU A 90 3.64 -2.62 -24.61
CA LEU A 90 3.71 -1.61 -23.55
C LEU A 90 2.74 -0.44 -23.82
N LEU A 91 2.70 0.07 -25.06
CA LEU A 91 1.76 1.13 -25.46
C LEU A 91 0.31 0.68 -25.26
N LEU A 92 -0.03 -0.52 -25.71
CA LEU A 92 -1.38 -1.08 -25.53
C LEU A 92 -1.71 -1.27 -24.06
N GLY A 93 -0.78 -1.82 -23.27
CA GLY A 93 -0.97 -2.12 -21.85
C GLY A 93 -1.10 -0.86 -20.99
N LEU A 94 -0.35 0.18 -21.29
CA LEU A 94 -0.32 1.44 -20.53
C LEU A 94 -1.33 2.49 -21.01
N HIS A 95 -2.00 2.26 -22.16
CA HIS A 95 -2.91 3.24 -22.75
C HIS A 95 -3.97 3.74 -21.75
N SER A 96 -4.64 2.82 -21.02
CA SER A 96 -5.69 3.21 -20.07
C SER A 96 -5.15 4.08 -18.94
N MET A 97 -3.97 3.76 -18.42
CA MET A 97 -3.32 4.48 -17.30
C MET A 97 -2.79 5.87 -17.72
N CYS A 98 -2.32 6.00 -18.95
CA CYS A 98 -1.64 7.21 -19.42
C CYS A 98 -2.55 8.15 -20.23
N ARG A 99 -3.47 7.63 -21.03
CA ARG A 99 -4.29 8.38 -21.99
C ARG A 99 -5.79 8.03 -21.93
N GLY A 100 -6.15 6.89 -21.37
CA GLY A 100 -7.52 6.36 -21.37
C GLY A 100 -8.29 6.64 -20.09
N ALA A 101 -9.20 5.72 -19.75
CA ALA A 101 -10.17 5.89 -18.67
C ALA A 101 -9.53 6.03 -17.27
N ASP A 102 -8.40 5.37 -17.03
CA ASP A 102 -7.73 5.36 -15.73
C ASP A 102 -6.72 6.51 -15.58
N ALA A 103 -6.46 7.28 -16.65
CA ALA A 103 -5.51 8.39 -16.65
C ALA A 103 -5.83 9.43 -15.56
N ARG A 104 -7.10 9.67 -15.27
CA ARG A 104 -7.54 10.57 -14.19
C ARG A 104 -7.01 10.22 -12.80
N PHE A 105 -6.60 8.98 -12.57
CA PHE A 105 -6.08 8.52 -11.28
C PHE A 105 -4.55 8.54 -11.22
N PHE A 106 -3.89 8.42 -12.37
CA PHE A 106 -2.44 8.19 -12.41
C PHE A 106 -1.67 9.27 -13.17
N ASN A 107 -2.29 9.86 -14.20
CA ASN A 107 -1.59 10.78 -15.08
C ASN A 107 -1.76 12.22 -14.59
N GLY A 108 -0.74 12.73 -13.95
CA GLY A 108 -0.69 14.10 -13.44
C GLY A 108 0.43 14.29 -12.42
N HIS A 109 0.64 15.54 -12.06
CA HIS A 109 1.60 15.88 -11.02
C HIS A 109 1.04 15.55 -9.63
N THR A 110 1.92 15.20 -8.69
CA THR A 110 1.55 14.90 -7.32
C THR A 110 0.87 16.10 -6.67
N ASN A 111 -0.34 15.90 -6.16
CA ASN A 111 -1.18 16.93 -5.53
C ASN A 111 -1.47 16.65 -4.04
N ILE A 112 -0.68 15.75 -3.42
CA ILE A 112 -0.83 15.45 -1.99
C ILE A 112 -0.33 16.64 -1.18
N ASP A 113 -1.20 17.19 -0.35
CA ASP A 113 -0.85 18.27 0.57
C ASP A 113 0.14 17.78 1.64
N ARG A 114 1.07 18.66 2.04
CA ARG A 114 2.07 18.40 3.10
C ARG A 114 1.48 18.72 4.48
N SER A 115 0.35 18.12 4.81
CA SER A 115 -0.25 18.24 6.13
C SER A 115 0.37 17.26 7.12
N LYS A 116 0.45 17.66 8.40
CA LYS A 116 0.85 16.78 9.49
C LYS A 116 -0.17 15.68 9.79
N PHE A 117 -1.41 15.87 9.37
CA PHE A 117 -2.50 14.91 9.52
C PHE A 117 -3.20 14.74 8.18
N LEU A 118 -3.11 13.54 7.63
CA LEU A 118 -3.70 13.17 6.34
C LEU A 118 -4.63 11.99 6.53
N VAL A 119 -5.78 12.04 5.88
CA VAL A 119 -6.74 10.94 5.79
C VAL A 119 -6.98 10.63 4.32
N PHE A 120 -6.70 9.40 3.91
CA PHE A 120 -7.04 8.90 2.59
C PHE A 120 -8.35 8.14 2.66
N CYS A 121 -9.39 8.66 2.03
CA CYS A 121 -10.67 7.97 1.94
C CYS A 121 -10.62 6.95 0.79
N VAL A 122 -10.66 5.67 1.13
CA VAL A 122 -10.66 4.56 0.16
C VAL A 122 -12.08 4.08 -0.17
N LYS A 123 -13.11 4.76 0.33
CA LYS A 123 -14.51 4.46 0.04
C LYS A 123 -14.77 4.56 -1.47
N GLY A 124 -15.35 3.52 -2.03
CA GLY A 124 -15.65 3.46 -3.47
C GLY A 124 -14.58 2.73 -4.31
N LEU A 125 -13.42 2.41 -3.74
CA LEU A 125 -12.44 1.55 -4.43
C LEU A 125 -12.99 0.13 -4.66
N ASP A 126 -13.90 -0.35 -3.81
CA ASP A 126 -14.55 -1.67 -3.95
C ASP A 126 -15.32 -1.85 -5.25
N ASN A 127 -15.80 -0.74 -5.84
CA ASN A 127 -16.55 -0.76 -7.10
C ASN A 127 -15.64 -0.65 -8.35
N MET A 128 -14.33 -0.58 -8.15
CA MET A 128 -13.36 -0.49 -9.25
C MET A 128 -12.88 -1.86 -9.68
N ALA A 129 -12.33 -1.94 -10.89
CA ALA A 129 -11.63 -3.12 -11.35
C ALA A 129 -10.48 -3.46 -10.37
N GLU A 130 -10.29 -4.76 -10.09
CA GLU A 130 -9.37 -5.23 -9.06
C GLU A 130 -7.93 -4.70 -9.27
N ASN A 131 -7.42 -4.75 -10.48
CA ASN A 131 -6.09 -4.24 -10.81
C ASN A 131 -5.94 -2.75 -10.55
N LEU A 132 -6.97 -1.95 -10.89
CA LEU A 132 -6.99 -0.52 -10.62
C LEU A 132 -7.00 -0.23 -9.12
N ARG A 133 -7.89 -0.90 -8.38
CA ARG A 133 -7.97 -0.81 -6.91
C ARG A 133 -6.63 -1.15 -6.27
N ASN A 134 -6.06 -2.30 -6.62
CA ASN A 134 -4.79 -2.76 -6.04
C ASN A 134 -3.64 -1.80 -6.34
N THR A 135 -3.60 -1.22 -7.52
CA THR A 135 -2.58 -0.23 -7.89
C THR A 135 -2.71 1.08 -7.10
N LEU A 136 -3.93 1.56 -6.89
CA LEU A 136 -4.19 2.75 -6.07
C LEU A 136 -3.80 2.50 -4.60
N LEU A 137 -4.22 1.36 -4.04
CA LEU A 137 -3.85 0.96 -2.68
C LEU A 137 -2.33 0.82 -2.54
N PHE A 138 -1.66 0.20 -3.51
CA PHE A 138 -0.21 0.08 -3.53
C PHE A 138 0.49 1.45 -3.55
N SER A 139 -0.03 2.40 -4.34
CA SER A 139 0.51 3.77 -4.41
C SER A 139 0.35 4.51 -3.08
N LEU A 140 -0.79 4.37 -2.41
CA LEU A 140 -1.02 4.91 -1.06
C LEU A 140 -0.08 4.29 -0.03
N LEU A 141 0.08 2.97 -0.07
CA LEU A 141 0.96 2.23 0.84
C LEU A 141 2.43 2.65 0.67
N SER A 142 2.86 2.86 -0.58
CA SER A 142 4.21 3.36 -0.86
C SER A 142 4.43 4.75 -0.26
N TYR A 143 3.45 5.66 -0.41
CA TYR A 143 3.49 6.97 0.23
C TYR A 143 3.56 6.87 1.76
N MET A 144 2.73 6.03 2.38
CA MET A 144 2.73 5.78 3.82
C MET A 144 4.08 5.20 4.28
N SER A 145 4.63 4.25 3.53
CA SER A 145 5.92 3.63 3.84
C SER A 145 7.05 4.64 3.79
N ASP A 146 7.03 5.57 2.84
CA ASP A 146 8.01 6.66 2.76
C ASP A 146 7.92 7.57 4.01
N GLN A 147 6.72 7.97 4.42
CA GLN A 147 6.52 8.75 5.65
C GLN A 147 7.05 8.01 6.90
N LEU A 148 6.72 6.72 7.02
CA LEU A 148 7.10 5.90 8.18
C LEU A 148 8.58 5.57 8.24
N LEU A 149 9.22 5.29 7.09
CA LEU A 149 10.55 4.68 7.03
C LEU A 149 11.65 5.65 6.59
N THR A 150 11.32 6.69 5.87
CA THR A 150 12.27 7.70 5.41
C THR A 150 12.26 8.92 6.31
N LEU A 151 11.10 9.55 6.52
CA LEU A 151 10.99 10.68 7.43
C LEU A 151 11.04 10.25 8.89
N GLY A 152 10.39 9.13 9.22
CA GLY A 152 10.32 8.63 10.61
C GLY A 152 9.43 9.48 11.51
N ASN A 153 9.39 9.14 12.80
CA ASN A 153 8.59 9.80 13.84
C ASN A 153 7.14 10.07 13.38
N SER A 154 6.55 9.07 12.76
CA SER A 154 5.25 9.14 12.10
C SER A 154 4.37 7.98 12.52
N VAL A 155 3.06 8.20 12.48
CA VAL A 155 2.06 7.17 12.76
C VAL A 155 1.17 7.01 11.54
N ALA A 156 0.98 5.77 11.11
CA ALA A 156 -0.01 5.43 10.10
C ALA A 156 -1.02 4.42 10.66
N ALA A 157 -2.27 4.54 10.22
CA ALA A 157 -3.33 3.60 10.55
C ALA A 157 -4.00 3.13 9.25
N ILE A 158 -4.14 1.82 9.12
CA ILE A 158 -4.88 1.18 8.03
C ILE A 158 -6.09 0.52 8.64
N ASP A 159 -7.25 1.05 8.32
CA ASP A 159 -8.53 0.43 8.63
C ASP A 159 -8.98 -0.46 7.46
N GLU A 160 -9.85 -1.42 7.73
CA GLU A 160 -10.34 -2.41 6.76
C GLU A 160 -9.17 -3.10 6.00
N LEU A 161 -8.22 -3.64 6.78
CA LEU A 161 -6.99 -4.23 6.24
C LEU A 161 -7.24 -5.31 5.18
N TYR A 162 -8.38 -6.00 5.23
CA TYR A 162 -8.73 -7.04 4.25
C TYR A 162 -8.73 -6.52 2.81
N LEU A 163 -9.02 -5.24 2.57
CA LEU A 163 -8.97 -4.63 1.25
C LEU A 163 -7.57 -4.68 0.61
N TRP A 164 -6.54 -4.77 1.44
CA TRP A 164 -5.14 -4.74 1.05
C TRP A 164 -4.54 -6.13 0.87
N LEU A 165 -5.30 -7.20 1.15
CA LEU A 165 -4.79 -8.58 1.16
C LEU A 165 -4.96 -9.29 -0.19
N SER A 166 -5.55 -8.66 -1.19
CA SER A 166 -5.78 -9.27 -2.51
C SER A 166 -4.52 -9.40 -3.37
N ASP A 167 -3.46 -8.62 -3.08
CA ASP A 167 -2.22 -8.66 -3.85
C ASP A 167 -1.00 -9.02 -2.97
N PRO A 168 -0.22 -10.06 -3.32
CA PRO A 168 0.97 -10.47 -2.58
C PRO A 168 2.04 -9.39 -2.43
N THR A 169 2.16 -8.48 -3.39
CA THR A 169 3.11 -7.36 -3.36
C THR A 169 2.72 -6.40 -2.24
N VAL A 170 1.44 -6.05 -2.16
CA VAL A 170 0.89 -5.19 -1.11
C VAL A 170 1.12 -5.79 0.28
N ILE A 171 0.82 -7.09 0.46
CA ILE A 171 1.06 -7.79 1.73
C ILE A 171 2.54 -7.74 2.12
N THR A 172 3.42 -7.94 1.15
CA THR A 172 4.87 -7.90 1.38
C THR A 172 5.35 -6.52 1.81
N TYR A 173 4.80 -5.46 1.23
CA TYR A 173 5.09 -4.07 1.65
C TYR A 173 4.65 -3.79 3.08
N ILE A 174 3.41 -4.15 3.46
CA ILE A 174 2.90 -3.99 4.83
C ILE A 174 3.80 -4.76 5.83
N ARG A 175 4.14 -6.00 5.52
CA ARG A 175 5.03 -6.82 6.34
C ARG A 175 6.41 -6.18 6.52
N ASN A 176 6.99 -5.64 5.46
CA ASN A 176 8.28 -4.97 5.51
C ASN A 176 8.21 -3.66 6.30
N ALA A 177 7.13 -2.90 6.18
CA ALA A 177 6.87 -1.71 7.01
C ALA A 177 6.83 -2.09 8.49
N LEU A 178 6.03 -3.09 8.90
CA LEU A 178 5.93 -3.57 10.28
C LEU A 178 7.29 -3.93 10.89
N LYS A 179 8.18 -4.58 10.11
CA LYS A 179 9.52 -4.97 10.59
C LYS A 179 10.45 -3.77 10.82
N ARG A 180 10.23 -2.67 10.14
CA ARG A 180 11.18 -1.56 10.03
C ARG A 180 10.75 -0.30 10.79
N VAL A 181 9.45 -0.08 11.01
CA VAL A 181 8.90 1.15 11.62
C VAL A 181 9.54 1.47 12.98
N ARG A 182 9.78 0.46 13.82
CA ARG A 182 10.41 0.65 15.13
C ARG A 182 11.78 1.33 15.05
N LYS A 183 12.59 1.03 14.03
CA LYS A 183 13.92 1.63 13.85
C LYS A 183 13.87 3.10 13.48
N LYS A 184 12.69 3.60 13.13
CA LYS A 184 12.43 4.98 12.70
C LYS A 184 11.54 5.75 13.65
N GLU A 185 11.35 5.22 14.88
CA GLU A 185 10.46 5.82 15.88
C GLU A 185 9.04 6.05 15.35
N SER A 186 8.63 5.18 14.42
CA SER A 186 7.31 5.24 13.77
C SER A 186 6.43 4.09 14.24
N ALA A 187 5.12 4.24 14.09
CA ALA A 187 4.14 3.21 14.41
C ALA A 187 3.19 2.94 13.25
N LEU A 188 2.80 1.68 13.10
CA LEU A 188 1.79 1.24 12.14
C LEU A 188 0.69 0.50 12.89
N PHE A 189 -0.55 1.02 12.78
CA PHE A 189 -1.77 0.40 13.29
C PHE A 189 -2.49 -0.29 12.14
N LEU A 190 -2.88 -1.53 12.36
CA LEU A 190 -3.66 -2.31 11.43
C LEU A 190 -4.97 -2.71 12.09
N ALA A 191 -6.10 -2.44 11.46
CA ALA A 191 -7.42 -2.84 11.93
C ALA A 191 -8.12 -3.70 10.85
N SER A 192 -8.76 -4.78 11.27
CA SER A 192 -9.56 -5.63 10.41
C SER A 192 -10.69 -6.27 11.19
N GLN A 193 -11.82 -6.47 10.55
CA GLN A 193 -12.99 -7.09 11.13
C GLN A 193 -13.03 -8.59 10.85
N ASN A 194 -12.39 -9.05 9.79
CA ASN A 194 -12.52 -10.42 9.28
C ASN A 194 -11.17 -11.16 9.34
N LEU A 195 -11.07 -12.14 10.22
CA LEU A 195 -9.84 -12.94 10.37
C LEU A 195 -9.67 -13.96 9.23
N GLU A 196 -10.74 -14.41 8.62
CA GLU A 196 -10.73 -15.44 7.57
C GLU A 196 -10.04 -14.95 6.30
N ASP A 197 -10.09 -13.64 6.02
CA ASP A 197 -9.46 -13.04 4.84
C ASP A 197 -7.92 -13.23 4.84
N PHE A 198 -7.32 -13.36 6.01
CA PHE A 198 -5.88 -13.60 6.15
C PHE A 198 -5.45 -15.04 5.86
N SER A 199 -6.40 -15.95 5.80
CA SER A 199 -6.14 -17.40 5.67
C SER A 199 -6.50 -17.95 4.29
N GLN A 200 -6.79 -17.09 3.33
CA GLN A 200 -7.10 -17.51 1.96
C GLN A 200 -5.92 -18.29 1.31
N PRO A 201 -6.21 -19.26 0.46
CA PRO A 201 -5.18 -19.98 -0.28
C PRO A 201 -4.27 -19.04 -1.07
N GLY A 202 -2.97 -19.26 -0.99
CA GLY A 202 -1.97 -18.45 -1.69
C GLY A 202 -1.42 -17.23 -0.91
N ILE A 203 -2.12 -16.72 0.12
CA ILE A 203 -1.64 -15.58 0.90
C ILE A 203 -1.36 -15.90 2.38
N ARG A 204 -1.82 -17.03 2.88
CA ARG A 204 -1.71 -17.41 4.31
C ARG A 204 -0.30 -17.28 4.88
N GLU A 205 0.71 -17.76 4.15
CA GLU A 205 2.11 -17.68 4.62
C GLU A 205 2.65 -16.24 4.60
N LEU A 206 2.10 -15.39 3.73
CA LEU A 206 2.47 -13.97 3.65
C LEU A 206 1.81 -13.16 4.76
N THR A 207 0.59 -13.51 5.17
CA THR A 207 -0.18 -12.77 6.18
C THR A 207 0.14 -13.19 7.61
N ARG A 208 0.62 -14.43 7.85
CA ARG A 208 0.98 -14.94 9.17
C ARG A 208 1.87 -13.98 9.97
N PRO A 209 2.89 -13.32 9.39
CA PRO A 209 3.70 -12.35 10.11
C PRO A 209 2.94 -11.12 10.60
N LEU A 210 1.77 -10.78 10.01
CA LEU A 210 0.94 -9.65 10.46
C LEU A 210 0.37 -9.89 11.86
N PHE A 211 0.25 -11.14 12.31
CA PHE A 211 -0.17 -11.51 13.67
C PHE A 211 1.00 -11.68 14.63
N SER A 212 2.18 -12.06 14.14
CA SER A 212 3.32 -12.39 15.03
C SER A 212 4.29 -11.23 15.26
N ILE A 213 4.34 -10.24 14.36
CA ILE A 213 5.24 -9.08 14.48
C ILE A 213 4.70 -8.02 15.46
N PRO A 214 3.39 -7.66 15.47
CA PRO A 214 2.87 -6.65 16.38
C PRO A 214 3.02 -7.09 17.84
N VAL A 215 3.63 -6.22 18.64
CA VAL A 215 3.79 -6.42 20.10
C VAL A 215 2.46 -6.12 20.82
N HIS A 216 1.69 -5.18 20.30
CA HIS A 216 0.41 -4.75 20.84
C HIS A 216 -0.72 -5.29 19.98
N GLN A 217 -1.62 -6.06 20.57
CA GLN A 217 -2.79 -6.61 19.88
C GLN A 217 -4.04 -6.37 20.74
N PHE A 218 -5.05 -5.76 20.13
CA PHE A 218 -6.37 -5.56 20.73
C PHE A 218 -7.34 -6.52 20.05
N ILE A 219 -7.75 -7.55 20.77
CA ILE A 219 -8.55 -8.66 20.25
C ILE A 219 -9.97 -8.52 20.80
N PHE A 220 -10.90 -8.21 19.90
CA PHE A 220 -12.32 -8.13 20.20
C PHE A 220 -13.01 -9.46 19.93
N ASN A 221 -14.30 -9.57 20.25
CA ASN A 221 -15.10 -10.73 19.88
C ASN A 221 -15.02 -11.00 18.36
N GLY A 222 -14.79 -12.26 18.02
CA GLY A 222 -14.63 -12.70 16.62
C GLY A 222 -15.94 -12.89 15.85
N GLY A 223 -17.08 -12.54 16.44
CA GLY A 223 -18.39 -12.73 15.78
C GLY A 223 -18.68 -14.22 15.51
N ASN A 224 -19.00 -14.54 14.26
CA ASN A 224 -19.36 -15.88 13.81
C ASN A 224 -18.16 -16.72 13.32
N VAL A 225 -16.93 -16.26 13.52
CA VAL A 225 -15.72 -16.99 13.13
C VAL A 225 -15.60 -18.29 13.95
N ASP A 226 -15.19 -19.38 13.30
CA ASP A 226 -14.94 -20.64 14.00
C ASP A 226 -13.99 -20.45 15.18
N LYS A 227 -14.42 -20.93 16.37
CA LYS A 227 -13.67 -20.75 17.61
C LYS A 227 -12.24 -21.26 17.52
N LYS A 228 -12.06 -22.48 17.00
CA LYS A 228 -10.72 -23.10 16.93
C LYS A 228 -9.83 -22.32 16.00
N PHE A 229 -10.35 -21.95 14.83
CA PHE A 229 -9.64 -21.13 13.85
C PHE A 229 -9.21 -19.79 14.45
N PHE A 230 -10.12 -19.11 15.19
CA PHE A 230 -9.85 -17.84 15.85
C PHE A 230 -8.74 -17.97 16.91
N MET A 231 -8.85 -18.97 17.80
CA MET A 231 -7.87 -19.22 18.84
C MET A 231 -6.49 -19.59 18.29
N ASP A 232 -6.44 -20.48 17.30
CA ASP A 232 -5.19 -20.95 16.69
C ASP A 232 -4.43 -19.81 16.00
N ASN A 233 -5.13 -18.95 15.24
CA ASN A 233 -4.48 -17.84 14.53
C ASN A 233 -4.01 -16.72 15.45
N LEU A 234 -4.75 -16.43 16.53
CA LEU A 234 -4.41 -15.39 17.50
C LEU A 234 -3.62 -15.92 18.69
N GLN A 235 -3.35 -17.23 18.72
CA GLN A 235 -2.61 -17.90 19.81
C GLN A 235 -3.25 -17.60 21.18
N LEU A 236 -4.55 -17.92 21.32
CA LEU A 236 -5.33 -17.72 22.54
C LEU A 236 -5.51 -19.04 23.28
N GLU A 237 -5.46 -18.96 24.60
CA GLU A 237 -5.91 -20.03 25.48
C GLU A 237 -7.44 -20.01 25.65
N GLU A 238 -8.02 -21.12 26.09
CA GLU A 238 -9.47 -21.24 26.33
C GLU A 238 -9.98 -20.21 27.35
N SER A 239 -9.19 -19.95 28.38
CA SER A 239 -9.47 -18.93 29.42
C SER A 239 -9.48 -17.51 28.86
N GLU A 240 -8.57 -17.20 27.91
CA GLU A 240 -8.48 -15.90 27.24
C GLU A 240 -9.68 -15.69 26.28
N TYR A 241 -10.00 -16.73 25.51
CA TYR A 241 -11.16 -16.68 24.62
C TYR A 241 -12.48 -16.48 25.39
N ALA A 242 -12.63 -17.13 26.55
CA ALA A 242 -13.82 -16.98 27.38
C ALA A 242 -14.08 -15.53 27.83
N LEU A 243 -13.02 -14.70 27.98
CA LEU A 243 -13.16 -13.29 28.37
C LEU A 243 -13.78 -12.41 27.28
N ILE A 244 -13.64 -12.80 26.00
CA ILE A 244 -14.11 -12.02 24.84
C ILE A 244 -15.19 -12.73 24.05
N ARG A 245 -15.65 -13.91 24.50
CA ARG A 245 -16.67 -14.71 23.83
C ARG A 245 -18.00 -13.95 23.70
N ASP A 246 -18.39 -13.26 24.76
CA ASP A 246 -19.64 -12.52 24.79
C ASP A 246 -19.37 -11.06 24.38
N PRO A 247 -19.96 -10.58 23.25
CA PRO A 247 -19.59 -9.27 22.71
C PRO A 247 -20.08 -8.15 23.63
N GLN A 248 -19.13 -7.40 24.19
CA GLN A 248 -19.39 -6.18 24.94
C GLN A 248 -18.70 -5.02 24.25
N ARG A 249 -19.43 -3.94 24.02
CA ARG A 249 -18.87 -2.75 23.37
C ARG A 249 -17.70 -2.19 24.17
N GLY A 250 -16.54 -2.04 23.51
CA GLY A 250 -15.32 -1.54 24.10
C GLY A 250 -14.54 -2.57 24.89
N SER A 251 -15.06 -3.80 25.10
CA SER A 251 -14.34 -4.86 25.78
C SER A 251 -13.43 -5.61 24.81
N CYS A 252 -12.15 -5.76 25.15
CA CYS A 252 -11.18 -6.51 24.35
C CYS A 252 -10.12 -7.16 25.23
N LEU A 253 -9.53 -8.24 24.74
CA LEU A 253 -8.30 -8.79 25.27
C LEU A 253 -7.13 -8.02 24.68
N TYR A 254 -6.34 -7.37 25.50
CA TYR A 254 -5.13 -6.69 25.11
C TYR A 254 -3.92 -7.56 25.39
N LYS A 255 -3.16 -7.88 24.35
CA LYS A 255 -1.87 -8.59 24.45
C LYS A 255 -0.75 -7.59 24.26
N CYS A 256 0.21 -7.58 25.19
CA CYS A 256 1.44 -6.79 25.10
C CYS A 256 2.64 -7.70 25.40
N GLY A 257 3.27 -8.22 24.36
CA GLY A 257 4.28 -9.27 24.50
C GLY A 257 3.69 -10.50 25.19
N ASN A 258 4.20 -10.84 26.37
CA ASN A 258 3.72 -11.97 27.19
C ASN A 258 2.57 -11.60 28.14
N GLU A 259 2.28 -10.34 28.29
CA GLU A 259 1.24 -9.87 29.20
C GLU A 259 -0.14 -9.87 28.56
N ARG A 260 -1.17 -10.07 29.37
CA ARG A 260 -2.57 -10.17 28.96
C ARG A 260 -3.44 -9.35 29.90
N TYR A 261 -4.29 -8.53 29.34
CA TYR A 261 -5.20 -7.67 30.08
C TYR A 261 -6.60 -7.69 29.45
N LEU A 262 -7.64 -7.79 30.28
CA LEU A 262 -8.99 -7.48 29.84
C LEU A 262 -9.18 -5.97 29.95
N LEU A 263 -9.41 -5.31 28.82
CA LEU A 263 -9.64 -3.88 28.76
C LEU A 263 -11.11 -3.57 28.50
N GLN A 264 -11.59 -2.53 29.18
CA GLN A 264 -12.84 -1.87 28.88
C GLN A 264 -12.55 -0.45 28.38
N VAL A 265 -12.65 -0.23 27.09
CA VAL A 265 -12.37 1.07 26.44
C VAL A 265 -13.63 1.92 26.45
N GLN A 266 -13.56 3.11 27.03
CA GLN A 266 -14.63 4.11 27.02
C GLN A 266 -14.17 5.38 26.33
N ALA A 267 -14.92 5.83 25.34
CA ALA A 267 -14.63 7.10 24.68
C ALA A 267 -15.02 8.25 25.61
N PRO A 268 -14.14 9.25 25.81
CA PRO A 268 -14.51 10.45 26.56
C PRO A 268 -15.68 11.21 25.93
N GLU A 269 -16.46 11.92 26.74
CA GLU A 269 -17.68 12.64 26.29
C GLU A 269 -17.43 13.58 25.10
N TYR A 270 -16.31 14.31 25.11
CA TYR A 270 -15.97 15.21 24.01
C TYR A 270 -15.76 14.46 22.67
N LYS A 271 -15.21 13.24 22.71
CA LYS A 271 -15.08 12.40 21.50
C LYS A 271 -16.44 11.88 21.06
N GLN A 272 -17.28 11.51 22.00
CA GLN A 272 -18.65 11.07 21.70
C GLN A 272 -19.48 12.21 21.07
N ALA A 273 -19.29 13.44 21.52
CA ALA A 273 -19.94 14.62 20.94
C ALA A 273 -19.50 14.87 19.47
N ILE A 274 -18.21 14.61 19.14
CA ILE A 274 -17.67 14.83 17.79
C ILE A 274 -18.02 13.66 16.85
N PHE A 275 -17.82 12.43 17.30
CA PHE A 275 -17.91 11.22 16.45
C PHE A 275 -19.23 10.45 16.60
N GLY A 276 -20.07 10.84 17.53
CA GLY A 276 -21.31 10.13 17.86
C GLY A 276 -21.07 8.88 18.70
N THR A 277 -22.18 8.30 19.18
CA THR A 277 -22.16 7.08 20.00
C THR A 277 -22.31 5.81 19.18
N ALA A 278 -22.68 5.92 17.90
CA ALA A 278 -23.04 4.77 17.05
C ALA A 278 -21.85 4.16 16.27
N GLY A 279 -20.62 4.65 16.48
CA GLY A 279 -19.41 4.16 15.80
C GLY A 279 -19.48 4.37 14.29
N GLY A 280 -19.40 5.63 13.84
CA GLY A 280 -19.26 6.06 12.47
C GLY A 280 -20.04 5.25 11.43
N ARG A 281 -21.24 5.68 11.11
CA ARG A 281 -21.95 5.23 9.90
C ARG A 281 -21.82 6.27 8.81
#